data_8b06a508cb4bc77273c86ad2e97d7418
#
_entry.id   8b06a508cb4bc77273c86ad2e97d7418
#
_cell.length_a   1.000
_cell.length_b   1.000
_cell.length_c   1.000
_cell.angle_alpha   90.00
_cell.angle_beta   90.00
_cell.angle_gamma   90.00
#
_symmetry.space_group_name_H-M   'P 1'
#
loop_
_entity.id
_entity.type
_entity.pdbx_description
1 polymer ?
#
loop_
_entity_poly.entity_id
_entity_poly.type
_entity_poly.pdbx_seq_one_letter_code
_entity_poly.pdbx_strand_id
1 'polypeptide(L)'
;ADARPRNETVEQICAYLAANYQQKFSLSEVAAKFYISPYYLSRLFRRVTGQSIVDYINGRRIEAAQKLLETTELSIGTVAEQTGFASAAHFRRVFRETMGTGPLQYRKSHRA
;
A
#
# COMPACT_ATOMS: atom_id res chain seq x y z
N ALA A 1 10.57 -14.39 18.13
CA ALA A 1 9.25 -14.83 17.65
C ALA A 1 8.29 -13.65 17.59
N ASP A 2 7.43 -13.65 16.61
CA ASP A 2 6.40 -12.63 16.48
C ASP A 2 5.36 -12.83 17.60
N ALA A 3 5.15 -11.78 18.40
CA ALA A 3 4.18 -11.83 19.51
C ALA A 3 2.73 -11.71 19.04
N ARG A 4 2.49 -11.41 17.76
CA ARG A 4 1.15 -11.21 17.24
C ARG A 4 0.48 -12.54 16.93
N PRO A 5 -0.84 -12.65 17.14
CA PRO A 5 -1.55 -13.87 16.78
C PRO A 5 -1.50 -14.10 15.27
N ARG A 6 -1.32 -15.34 14.91
CA ARG A 6 -1.43 -15.77 13.52
C ARG A 6 -2.90 -15.88 13.16
N ASN A 7 -3.26 -15.41 11.98
CA ASN A 7 -4.64 -15.46 11.51
C ASN A 7 -4.68 -15.75 10.01
N GLU A 8 -5.21 -16.90 9.67
CA GLU A 8 -5.25 -17.37 8.29
C GLU A 8 -6.05 -16.45 7.36
N THR A 9 -7.17 -15.92 7.88
CA THR A 9 -7.99 -14.99 7.10
C THR A 9 -7.21 -13.71 6.78
N VAL A 10 -6.51 -13.15 7.78
CA VAL A 10 -5.70 -11.95 7.56
C VAL A 10 -4.54 -12.24 6.61
N GLU A 11 -3.93 -13.41 6.70
CA GLU A 11 -2.87 -13.80 5.76
C GLU A 11 -3.39 -13.84 4.32
N GLN A 12 -4.60 -14.36 4.11
CA GLN A 12 -5.24 -14.38 2.79
C GLN A 12 -5.58 -12.98 2.30
N ILE A 13 -6.05 -12.12 3.21
CA ILE A 13 -6.33 -10.73 2.87
C ILE A 13 -5.05 -10.01 2.46
N CYS A 14 -3.97 -10.17 3.20
CA CYS A 14 -2.68 -9.57 2.85
C CYS A 14 -2.20 -10.04 1.47
N ALA A 15 -2.34 -11.32 1.16
CA ALA A 15 -1.96 -11.86 -0.15
C ALA A 15 -2.82 -11.25 -1.26
N TYR A 16 -4.12 -11.12 -1.02
CA TYR A 16 -5.03 -10.49 -1.97
C TYR A 16 -4.65 -9.03 -2.23
N LEU A 17 -4.39 -8.28 -1.17
CA LEU A 17 -4.03 -6.88 -1.29
C LEU A 17 -2.68 -6.71 -2.00
N ALA A 18 -1.72 -7.57 -1.69
CA ALA A 18 -0.41 -7.53 -2.34
C ALA A 18 -0.50 -7.81 -3.85
N ALA A 19 -1.47 -8.63 -4.26
CA ALA A 19 -1.68 -8.94 -5.67
C ALA A 19 -2.51 -7.88 -6.40
N ASN A 20 -3.23 -7.02 -5.67
CA ASN A 20 -4.21 -6.10 -6.24
C ASN A 20 -4.03 -4.63 -5.81
N TYR A 21 -2.88 -4.26 -5.30
CA TYR A 21 -2.67 -2.90 -4.76
C TYR A 21 -2.81 -1.80 -5.83
N GLN A 22 -2.62 -2.12 -7.12
CA GLN A 22 -2.75 -1.15 -8.19
C GLN A 22 -4.20 -0.74 -8.45
N GLN A 23 -5.14 -1.53 -7.98
CA GLN A 23 -6.56 -1.26 -8.19
C GLN A 23 -7.10 -0.33 -7.12
N LYS A 24 -8.22 0.32 -7.43
CA LYS A 24 -8.92 1.14 -6.45
C LYS A 24 -9.33 0.29 -5.25
N PHE A 25 -8.99 0.75 -4.05
CA PHE A 25 -9.32 0.04 -2.83
C PHE A 25 -10.72 0.41 -2.33
N SER A 26 -11.49 -0.60 -1.92
CA SER A 26 -12.75 -0.44 -1.23
C SER A 26 -12.80 -1.42 -0.06
N LEU A 27 -12.90 -0.88 1.15
CA LEU A 27 -12.99 -1.70 2.36
C LEU A 27 -14.21 -2.62 2.30
N SER A 28 -15.34 -2.11 1.82
CA SER A 28 -16.58 -2.88 1.70
C SER A 28 -16.44 -4.05 0.74
N GLU A 29 -15.79 -3.83 -0.40
CA GLU A 29 -15.59 -4.89 -1.39
C GLU A 29 -14.66 -5.99 -0.87
N VAL A 30 -13.59 -5.61 -0.20
CA VAL A 30 -12.66 -6.59 0.38
C VAL A 30 -13.36 -7.39 1.47
N ALA A 31 -14.10 -6.71 2.35
CA ALA A 31 -14.83 -7.39 3.42
C ALA A 31 -15.84 -8.38 2.86
N ALA A 32 -16.59 -7.98 1.82
CA ALA A 32 -17.56 -8.86 1.18
C ALA A 32 -16.90 -10.09 0.56
N LYS A 33 -15.73 -9.92 -0.04
CA LYS A 33 -14.98 -11.03 -0.64
C LYS A 33 -14.61 -12.10 0.39
N PHE A 34 -14.35 -11.69 1.62
CA PHE A 34 -13.98 -12.61 2.69
C PHE A 34 -15.13 -12.89 3.67
N TYR A 35 -16.36 -12.51 3.32
CA TYR A 35 -17.58 -12.82 4.07
C TYR A 35 -17.56 -12.26 5.49
N ILE A 36 -17.00 -11.07 5.68
CA ILE A 36 -16.97 -10.39 6.98
C ILE A 36 -17.45 -8.95 6.80
N SER A 37 -17.81 -8.30 7.93
CA SER A 37 -18.22 -6.89 7.86
C SER A 37 -17.00 -5.98 7.73
N PRO A 38 -17.16 -4.79 7.12
CA PRO A 38 -16.06 -3.82 7.03
C PRO A 38 -15.50 -3.43 8.39
N TYR A 39 -16.38 -3.25 9.38
CA TYR A 39 -15.97 -2.90 10.74
C TYR A 39 -15.10 -4.01 11.35
N TYR A 40 -15.55 -5.26 11.23
CA TYR A 40 -14.78 -6.39 11.75
C TYR A 40 -13.45 -6.54 11.03
N LEU A 41 -13.43 -6.40 9.71
CA LEU A 41 -12.19 -6.45 8.92
C LEU A 41 -11.18 -5.42 9.42
N SER A 42 -11.62 -4.18 9.58
CA SER A 42 -10.74 -3.09 10.02
C SER A 42 -10.10 -3.38 11.38
N ARG A 43 -10.91 -3.84 12.33
CA ARG A 43 -10.43 -4.15 13.68
C ARG A 43 -9.51 -5.38 13.70
N LEU A 44 -9.91 -6.44 13.01
CA LEU A 44 -9.13 -7.67 12.94
C LEU A 44 -7.77 -7.40 12.29
N PHE A 45 -7.75 -6.68 11.19
CA PHE A 45 -6.51 -6.40 10.45
C PHE A 45 -5.52 -5.65 11.34
N ARG A 46 -5.98 -4.59 12.01
CA ARG A 46 -5.11 -3.82 12.90
C ARG A 46 -4.62 -4.66 14.08
N ARG A 47 -5.48 -5.47 14.65
CA ARG A 47 -5.10 -6.34 15.79
C ARG A 47 -4.03 -7.34 15.39
N VAL A 48 -4.16 -7.96 14.22
CA VAL A 48 -3.23 -9.01 13.79
C VAL A 48 -1.94 -8.43 13.22
N THR A 49 -2.02 -7.40 12.37
CA THR A 49 -0.85 -6.85 11.68
C THR A 49 -0.20 -5.67 12.40
N GLY A 50 -0.93 -5.01 13.30
CA GLY A 50 -0.43 -3.83 13.98
C GLY A 50 -0.58 -2.54 13.19
N GLN A 51 -1.11 -2.58 11.99
CA GLN A 51 -1.32 -1.39 11.17
C GLN A 51 -2.71 -1.43 10.53
N SER A 52 -3.19 -0.28 10.07
CA SER A 52 -4.47 -0.22 9.37
C SER A 52 -4.33 -0.87 7.99
N ILE A 53 -5.46 -1.33 7.45
CA ILE A 53 -5.46 -1.90 6.11
C ILE A 53 -5.06 -0.87 5.05
N VAL A 54 -5.43 0.41 5.25
CA VAL A 54 -5.04 1.50 4.35
C VAL A 54 -3.51 1.71 4.39
N ASP A 55 -2.92 1.71 5.57
CA ASP A 55 -1.47 1.83 5.69
C ASP A 55 -0.74 0.67 5.04
N TYR A 56 -1.29 -0.53 5.17
CA TYR A 56 -0.71 -1.70 4.52
C TYR A 56 -0.70 -1.56 3.00
N ILE A 57 -1.83 -1.15 2.43
CA ILE A 57 -1.94 -0.95 0.99
C ILE A 57 -1.00 0.15 0.51
N ASN A 58 -0.97 1.27 1.23
CA ASN A 58 -0.08 2.38 0.87
C ASN A 58 1.39 1.94 0.94
N GLY A 59 1.74 1.12 1.92
CA GLY A 59 3.10 0.58 2.00
C GLY A 59 3.47 -0.25 0.78
N ARG A 60 2.55 -1.08 0.31
CA ARG A 60 2.77 -1.87 -0.91
C ARG A 60 2.92 -0.99 -2.14
N ARG A 61 2.09 0.05 -2.25
CA ARG A 61 2.17 1.01 -3.35
C ARG A 61 3.49 1.77 -3.34
N ILE A 62 3.95 2.19 -2.16
CA ILE A 62 5.24 2.90 -2.04
C ILE A 62 6.40 1.98 -2.40
N GLU A 63 6.41 0.73 -1.98
CA GLU A 63 7.46 -0.22 -2.36
C GLU A 63 7.55 -0.36 -3.88
N ALA A 64 6.41 -0.49 -4.56
CA ALA A 64 6.37 -0.58 -6.01
C ALA A 64 6.85 0.72 -6.65
N ALA A 65 6.44 1.87 -6.10
CA ALA A 65 6.86 3.17 -6.59
C ALA A 65 8.37 3.38 -6.47
N GLN A 66 8.98 2.93 -5.36
CA GLN A 66 10.42 3.01 -5.18
C GLN A 66 11.15 2.30 -6.32
N LYS A 67 10.72 1.11 -6.67
CA LYS A 67 11.32 0.35 -7.77
C LYS A 67 11.20 1.09 -9.10
N LEU A 68 10.03 1.64 -9.39
CA LEU A 68 9.82 2.38 -10.63
C LEU A 68 10.65 3.67 -10.67
N LEU A 69 10.77 4.37 -9.55
CA LEU A 69 11.59 5.58 -9.46
C LEU A 69 13.07 5.26 -9.69
N GLU A 70 13.53 4.12 -9.21
CA GLU A 70 14.94 3.71 -9.31
C GLU A 70 15.29 3.15 -10.69
N THR A 71 14.34 2.51 -11.37
CA THR A 71 14.63 1.72 -12.57
C THR A 71 14.05 2.27 -13.86
N THR A 72 13.21 3.32 -13.82
CA THR A 72 12.54 3.86 -15.00
C THR A 72 12.67 5.37 -15.08
N GLU A 73 12.34 5.91 -16.26
CA GLU A 73 12.23 7.35 -16.49
C GLU A 73 10.78 7.84 -16.46
N LEU A 74 9.85 7.01 -15.98
CA LEU A 74 8.45 7.37 -15.91
C LEU A 74 8.24 8.65 -15.10
N SER A 75 7.30 9.48 -15.54
CA SER A 75 6.96 10.70 -14.81
C SER A 75 6.39 10.35 -13.43
N ILE A 76 6.48 11.29 -12.50
CA ILE A 76 5.92 11.09 -11.16
C ILE A 76 4.43 10.78 -11.24
N GLY A 77 3.70 11.47 -12.12
CA GLY A 77 2.27 11.20 -12.33
C GLY A 77 1.99 9.79 -12.82
N THR A 78 2.82 9.30 -13.75
CA THR A 78 2.68 7.93 -14.26
C THR A 78 3.02 6.89 -13.18
N VAL A 79 4.05 7.13 -12.40
CA VAL A 79 4.39 6.25 -11.26
C VAL A 79 3.21 6.17 -10.30
N ALA A 80 2.61 7.31 -9.96
CA ALA A 80 1.43 7.36 -9.08
C ALA A 80 0.29 6.52 -9.63
N GLU A 81 -0.01 6.69 -10.92
CA GLU A 81 -1.08 5.96 -11.58
C GLU A 81 -0.82 4.45 -11.61
N GLN A 82 0.37 4.04 -12.01
CA GLN A 82 0.71 2.61 -12.11
C GLN A 82 0.74 1.90 -10.77
N THR A 83 0.96 2.63 -9.70
CA THR A 83 1.01 2.05 -8.35
C THR A 83 -0.31 2.16 -7.59
N GLY A 84 -1.35 2.71 -8.23
CA GLY A 84 -2.70 2.68 -7.67
C GLY A 84 -3.12 3.89 -6.86
N PHE A 85 -2.33 4.97 -6.85
CA PHE A 85 -2.73 6.20 -6.16
C PHE A 85 -3.77 6.95 -6.96
N ALA A 86 -4.72 7.58 -6.25
CA ALA A 86 -5.81 8.32 -6.88
C ALA A 86 -5.33 9.57 -7.64
N SER A 87 -4.23 10.17 -7.20
CA SER A 87 -3.67 11.36 -7.83
C SER A 87 -2.18 11.46 -7.52
N ALA A 88 -1.48 12.25 -8.35
CA ALA A 88 -0.06 12.53 -8.10
C ALA A 88 0.14 13.28 -6.77
N ALA A 89 -0.79 14.17 -6.42
CA ALA A 89 -0.72 14.91 -5.16
C ALA A 89 -0.83 13.97 -3.96
N HIS A 90 -1.76 13.03 -4.00
CA HIS A 90 -1.92 12.01 -2.96
C HIS A 90 -0.67 11.15 -2.86
N PHE A 91 -0.13 10.72 -4.00
CA PHE A 91 1.10 9.94 -4.04
C PHE A 91 2.27 10.68 -3.40
N ARG A 92 2.48 11.95 -3.76
CA ARG A 92 3.57 12.75 -3.21
C ARG A 92 3.47 12.87 -1.70
N ARG A 93 2.25 13.10 -1.19
CA ARG A 93 2.02 13.23 0.25
C ARG A 93 2.36 11.93 0.98
N VAL A 94 1.81 10.80 0.51
CA VAL A 94 2.04 9.50 1.14
C VAL A 94 3.52 9.11 1.04
N PHE A 95 4.14 9.35 -0.11
CA PHE A 95 5.56 9.04 -0.28
C PHE A 95 6.43 9.83 0.70
N ARG A 96 6.16 11.12 0.82
CA ARG A 96 6.93 11.96 1.75
C ARG A 96 6.70 11.54 3.20
N GLU A 97 5.47 11.24 3.59
CA GLU A 97 5.16 10.77 4.94
C GLU A 97 5.87 9.46 5.26
N THR A 98 5.97 8.57 4.27
CA THR A 98 6.57 7.25 4.46
C THR A 98 8.10 7.28 4.38
N MET A 99 8.64 8.01 3.40
CA MET A 99 10.07 7.97 3.07
C MET A 99 10.87 9.16 3.60
N GLY A 100 10.20 10.20 4.12
CA GLY A 100 10.86 11.39 4.61
C GLY A 100 11.34 12.37 3.54
N THR A 101 11.15 12.03 2.26
CA THR A 101 11.55 12.85 1.13
C THR A 101 10.56 12.65 -0.01
N GLY A 102 10.46 13.61 -0.93
CA GLY A 102 9.57 13.49 -2.08
C GLY A 102 10.08 12.51 -3.12
N PRO A 103 9.19 12.06 -4.02
CA PRO A 103 9.58 11.05 -5.02
C PRO A 103 10.64 11.53 -6.01
N LEU A 104 10.61 12.79 -6.42
CA LEU A 104 11.61 13.30 -7.35
C LEU A 104 12.99 13.34 -6.71
N GLN A 105 13.07 13.82 -5.46
CA GLN A 105 14.33 13.84 -4.72
C GLN A 105 14.83 12.42 -4.45
N TYR A 106 13.92 11.50 -4.13
CA TYR A 106 14.25 10.11 -3.94
C TYR A 106 14.90 9.53 -5.20
N ARG A 107 14.29 9.78 -6.38
CA ARG A 107 14.84 9.31 -7.65
C ARG A 107 16.27 9.81 -7.87
N LYS A 108 16.48 11.11 -7.63
CA LYS A 108 17.82 11.70 -7.80
C LYS A 108 18.85 11.08 -6.88
N SER A 109 18.47 10.79 -5.64
CA SER A 109 19.38 10.23 -4.63
C SER A 109 19.68 8.75 -4.82
N HIS A 110 18.81 8.01 -5.53
CA HIS A 110 18.89 6.57 -5.67
C HIS A 110 19.20 6.12 -7.10
N ARG A 111 19.65 7.04 -7.95
CA ARG A 111 20.11 6.74 -9.29
C ARG A 111 21.61 6.64 -9.34
N ALA A 112 22.09 5.64 -10.05
CA ALA A 112 23.52 5.51 -10.32
C ALA A 112 23.97 6.54 -11.36
#